data_1b6cca6e0ce06ea891f6278ffe9b7311
#
_entry.id   1b6cca6e0ce06ea891f6278ffe9b7311
#
_cell.length_a   1.000
_cell.length_b   1.000
_cell.length_c   1.000
_cell.angle_alpha   90.00
_cell.angle_beta   90.00
_cell.angle_gamma   90.00
#
_symmetry.space_group_name_H-M   'P 1'
#
loop_
_entity.id
_entity.type
_entity.pdbx_description
1 polymer ?
#
loop_
_entity_poly.entity_id
_entity_poly.type
_entity_poly.pdbx_seq_one_letter_code
_entity_poly.pdbx_strand_id
1 'polypeptide(L)'
;MKEFADSFENNKITGIGLDVLDKEALRSALAKHDAVLNLTGPFFKFAYPILEAALEENCHYLDICDDWEPTEKMFALHELAKENNRTAIIGLGASPGITNLLALKAMTELDEVNKIYTGWDISSAEPEEESSQSDVNAAMVHGIEQMVGKVKVFINNKFQM
;
A
#
# COMPACT_ATOMS: atom_id res chain seq x y z
N MET A 1 6.38 -10.32 -16.74
CA MET A 1 5.99 -8.90 -16.89
C MET A 1 5.65 -8.56 -18.33
N LYS A 2 6.56 -8.76 -19.29
CA LYS A 2 6.26 -8.46 -20.71
C LYS A 2 5.12 -9.33 -21.25
N GLU A 3 5.18 -10.64 -21.02
CA GLU A 3 4.11 -11.58 -21.39
C GLU A 3 2.75 -11.22 -20.78
N PHE A 4 2.73 -10.74 -19.53
CA PHE A 4 1.52 -10.26 -18.88
C PHE A 4 0.97 -9.00 -19.57
N ALA A 5 1.81 -8.04 -19.88
CA ALA A 5 1.38 -6.84 -20.62
C ALA A 5 0.89 -7.19 -22.02
N ASP A 6 1.56 -8.12 -22.70
CA ASP A 6 1.22 -8.59 -24.05
C ASP A 6 -0.09 -9.42 -24.06
N SER A 7 -0.53 -9.96 -22.90
CA SER A 7 -1.83 -10.66 -22.79
C SER A 7 -3.05 -9.74 -22.91
N PHE A 8 -2.85 -8.44 -22.70
CA PHE A 8 -3.89 -7.46 -22.95
C PHE A 8 -3.81 -7.00 -24.42
N GLU A 9 -4.85 -7.22 -25.18
CA GLU A 9 -4.97 -6.71 -26.57
C GLU A 9 -5.12 -5.17 -26.58
N ASN A 10 -4.17 -4.47 -25.94
CA ASN A 10 -4.23 -3.03 -25.77
C ASN A 10 -2.83 -2.41 -25.82
N ASN A 11 -2.58 -1.64 -26.87
CA ASN A 11 -1.30 -0.96 -27.10
C ASN A 11 -0.98 0.18 -26.10
N LYS A 12 -1.88 0.45 -25.13
CA LYS A 12 -1.65 1.41 -24.04
C LYS A 12 -0.97 0.79 -22.84
N ILE A 13 -0.81 -0.55 -22.82
CA ILE A 13 -0.17 -1.28 -21.72
C ILE A 13 1.23 -1.68 -22.15
N THR A 14 2.22 -1.31 -21.36
CA THR A 14 3.62 -1.66 -21.61
C THR A 14 4.25 -2.27 -20.34
N GLY A 15 4.84 -3.45 -20.48
CA GLY A 15 5.60 -4.10 -19.43
C GLY A 15 7.07 -3.69 -19.46
N ILE A 16 7.58 -3.20 -18.33
CA ILE A 16 9.01 -2.90 -18.13
C ILE A 16 9.55 -3.69 -16.94
N GLY A 17 10.82 -4.11 -17.01
CA GLY A 17 11.56 -4.60 -15.84
C GLY A 17 12.16 -3.41 -15.10
N LEU A 18 11.89 -3.30 -13.80
CA LEU A 18 12.41 -2.23 -12.96
C LEU A 18 12.79 -2.81 -11.59
N ASP A 19 14.04 -2.57 -11.16
CA ASP A 19 14.44 -2.76 -9.77
C ASP A 19 14.12 -1.47 -9.00
N VAL A 20 13.17 -1.55 -8.08
CA VAL A 20 12.75 -0.40 -7.25
C VAL A 20 13.83 0.04 -6.24
N LEU A 21 14.88 -0.76 -6.05
CA LEU A 21 16.04 -0.38 -5.24
C LEU A 21 17.09 0.42 -6.04
N ASP A 22 17.03 0.36 -7.35
CA ASP A 22 17.81 1.25 -8.21
C ASP A 22 17.11 2.61 -8.27
N LYS A 23 17.59 3.54 -7.44
CA LYS A 23 16.99 4.87 -7.28
C LYS A 23 16.95 5.67 -8.59
N GLU A 24 17.97 5.58 -9.41
CA GLU A 24 18.03 6.32 -10.68
C GLU A 24 17.06 5.75 -11.68
N ALA A 25 16.97 4.43 -11.81
CA ALA A 25 16.02 3.75 -12.67
C ALA A 25 14.57 4.02 -12.22
N LEU A 26 14.30 3.96 -10.92
CA LEU A 26 12.98 4.26 -10.34
C LEU A 26 12.56 5.70 -10.66
N ARG A 27 13.39 6.68 -10.35
CA ARG A 27 13.12 8.10 -10.63
C ARG A 27 12.89 8.35 -12.12
N SER A 28 13.75 7.79 -12.96
CA SER A 28 13.62 7.91 -14.42
C SER A 28 12.32 7.29 -14.96
N ALA A 29 11.81 6.25 -14.30
CA ALA A 29 10.51 5.68 -14.63
C ALA A 29 9.38 6.60 -14.17
N LEU A 30 9.40 7.04 -12.91
CA LEU A 30 8.36 7.89 -12.31
C LEU A 30 8.22 9.25 -13.00
N ALA A 31 9.32 9.88 -13.39
CA ALA A 31 9.33 11.16 -14.10
C ALA A 31 8.55 11.17 -15.43
N LYS A 32 8.20 10.01 -15.96
CA LYS A 32 7.44 9.84 -17.21
C LYS A 32 5.95 9.60 -17.01
N HIS A 33 5.50 9.59 -15.75
CA HIS A 33 4.13 9.22 -15.41
C HIS A 33 3.50 10.27 -14.50
N ASP A 34 2.19 10.47 -14.62
CA ASP A 34 1.44 11.39 -13.79
C ASP A 34 1.12 10.79 -12.41
N ALA A 35 0.99 9.46 -12.33
CA ALA A 35 0.65 8.74 -11.11
C ALA A 35 1.28 7.36 -11.07
N VAL A 36 1.59 6.89 -9.87
CA VAL A 36 2.02 5.51 -9.59
C VAL A 36 1.06 4.84 -8.61
N LEU A 37 0.68 3.61 -8.92
CA LEU A 37 0.03 2.69 -7.99
C LEU A 37 1.09 1.67 -7.52
N ASN A 38 1.50 1.80 -6.26
CA ASN A 38 2.50 0.92 -5.68
C ASN A 38 1.85 -0.31 -5.04
N LEU A 39 2.07 -1.46 -5.65
CA LEU A 39 1.68 -2.78 -5.12
C LEU A 39 2.90 -3.64 -4.74
N THR A 40 4.07 -3.00 -4.60
CA THR A 40 5.33 -3.70 -4.34
C THR A 40 5.47 -4.00 -2.86
N GLY A 41 5.31 -5.26 -2.48
CA GLY A 41 5.54 -5.74 -1.11
C GLY A 41 6.95 -6.31 -0.90
N PRO A 42 7.43 -6.40 0.36
CA PRO A 42 6.73 -5.96 1.56
C PRO A 42 6.78 -4.43 1.74
N PHE A 43 5.68 -3.83 2.20
CA PHE A 43 5.53 -2.37 2.28
C PHE A 43 6.46 -1.72 3.29
N PHE A 44 6.79 -2.37 4.40
CA PHE A 44 7.75 -1.86 5.38
C PHE A 44 9.12 -1.55 4.77
N LYS A 45 9.46 -2.19 3.64
CA LYS A 45 10.72 -1.99 2.92
C LYS A 45 10.60 -1.00 1.77
N PHE A 46 9.52 -1.09 1.00
CA PHE A 46 9.44 -0.44 -0.32
C PHE A 46 8.49 0.77 -0.37
N ALA A 47 7.51 0.89 0.55
CA ALA A 47 6.50 1.95 0.44
C ALA A 47 7.12 3.36 0.54
N TYR A 48 7.88 3.63 1.60
CA TYR A 48 8.47 4.94 1.82
C TYR A 48 9.39 5.41 0.67
N PRO A 49 10.39 4.62 0.22
CA PRO A 49 11.32 5.09 -0.82
C PRO A 49 10.64 5.29 -2.17
N ILE A 50 9.59 4.53 -2.49
CA ILE A 50 8.84 4.73 -3.74
C ILE A 50 7.97 5.99 -3.66
N LEU A 51 7.32 6.25 -2.51
CA LEU A 51 6.56 7.48 -2.31
C LEU A 51 7.47 8.72 -2.38
N GLU A 52 8.60 8.70 -1.67
CA GLU A 52 9.56 9.80 -1.69
C GLU A 52 10.00 10.11 -3.12
N ALA A 53 10.43 9.10 -3.86
CA ALA A 53 10.82 9.26 -5.26
C ALA A 53 9.67 9.76 -6.15
N ALA A 54 8.44 9.28 -5.94
CA ALA A 54 7.28 9.73 -6.70
C ALA A 54 7.02 11.24 -6.49
N LEU A 55 7.05 11.69 -5.24
CA LEU A 55 6.83 13.10 -4.93
C LEU A 55 7.94 14.00 -5.48
N GLU A 56 9.20 13.58 -5.40
CA GLU A 56 10.35 14.28 -5.97
C GLU A 56 10.29 14.39 -7.50
N GLU A 57 9.75 13.37 -8.17
CA GLU A 57 9.57 13.36 -9.62
C GLU A 57 8.20 13.92 -10.07
N ASN A 58 7.49 14.60 -9.19
CA ASN A 58 6.19 15.20 -9.48
C ASN A 58 5.13 14.18 -9.95
N CYS A 59 5.13 12.99 -9.38
CA CYS A 59 4.20 11.91 -9.65
C CYS A 59 3.21 11.75 -8.49
N HIS A 60 1.92 11.62 -8.75
CA HIS A 60 0.94 11.26 -7.73
C HIS A 60 1.17 9.82 -7.26
N TYR A 61 0.84 9.54 -6.00
CA TYR A 61 1.12 8.24 -5.40
C TYR A 61 -0.13 7.61 -4.80
N LEU A 62 -0.29 6.31 -5.02
CA LEU A 62 -1.30 5.49 -4.36
C LEU A 62 -0.66 4.16 -3.94
N ASP A 63 -1.07 3.63 -2.78
CA ASP A 63 -0.71 2.28 -2.37
C ASP A 63 -1.84 1.58 -1.59
N ILE A 64 -1.60 0.32 -1.27
CA ILE A 64 -2.46 -0.50 -0.40
C ILE A 64 -1.74 -0.89 0.90
N CYS A 65 -0.77 -0.10 1.33
CA CYS A 65 0.05 -0.36 2.52
C CYS A 65 -0.83 -0.54 3.77
N ASP A 66 -0.62 -1.63 4.49
CA ASP A 66 -1.29 -1.97 5.74
C ASP A 66 -0.35 -1.98 6.95
N ASP A 67 0.93 -1.70 6.73
CA ASP A 67 1.95 -1.59 7.77
C ASP A 67 1.92 -0.20 8.43
N TRP A 68 1.83 -0.16 9.76
CA TRP A 68 1.75 1.10 10.51
C TRP A 68 3.06 1.90 10.51
N GLU A 69 4.22 1.22 10.59
CA GLU A 69 5.53 1.88 10.67
C GLU A 69 5.88 2.69 9.40
N PRO A 70 5.80 2.11 8.17
CA PRO A 70 6.03 2.88 6.97
C PRO A 70 4.95 3.95 6.78
N THR A 71 3.71 3.71 7.17
CA THR A 71 2.63 4.69 7.11
C THR A 71 2.95 5.95 7.93
N GLU A 72 3.43 5.80 9.16
CA GLU A 72 3.87 6.96 9.97
C GLU A 72 5.01 7.75 9.29
N LYS A 73 5.99 7.05 8.73
CA LYS A 73 7.11 7.68 8.01
C LYS A 73 6.63 8.41 6.75
N MET A 74 5.70 7.78 6.01
CA MET A 74 5.13 8.38 4.80
C MET A 74 4.33 9.65 5.08
N PHE A 75 3.63 9.74 6.21
CA PHE A 75 2.97 10.98 6.61
C PHE A 75 3.93 12.16 6.83
N ALA A 76 5.19 11.91 7.18
CA ALA A 76 6.18 12.97 7.30
C ALA A 76 6.51 13.65 5.95
N LEU A 77 6.17 13.03 4.82
CA LEU A 77 6.34 13.60 3.48
C LEU A 77 5.20 14.56 3.06
N HIS A 78 4.28 14.89 3.99
CA HIS A 78 3.13 15.76 3.70
C HIS A 78 3.53 17.12 3.11
N GLU A 79 4.54 17.77 3.68
CA GLU A 79 4.97 19.08 3.18
C GLU A 79 5.62 18.96 1.79
N LEU A 80 6.39 17.93 1.54
CA LEU A 80 6.94 17.65 0.21
C LEU A 80 5.83 17.46 -0.84
N ALA A 81 4.76 16.73 -0.48
CA ALA A 81 3.61 16.56 -1.36
C ALA A 81 2.91 17.90 -1.68
N LYS A 82 2.76 18.77 -0.67
CA LYS A 82 2.19 20.11 -0.83
C LYS A 82 3.05 21.02 -1.71
N GLU A 83 4.34 21.08 -1.44
CA GLU A 83 5.30 21.89 -2.19
C GLU A 83 5.29 21.53 -3.68
N ASN A 84 5.21 20.24 -3.99
CA ASN A 84 5.16 19.74 -5.37
C ASN A 84 3.74 19.69 -5.95
N ASN A 85 2.71 20.12 -5.19
CA ASN A 85 1.30 20.05 -5.58
C ASN A 85 0.91 18.64 -6.05
N ARG A 86 1.28 17.62 -5.26
CA ARG A 86 0.99 16.21 -5.53
C ARG A 86 0.14 15.60 -4.41
N THR A 87 -0.62 14.59 -4.79
CA THR A 87 -1.48 13.84 -3.87
C THR A 87 -0.86 12.47 -3.64
N ALA A 88 -0.76 12.08 -2.37
CA ALA A 88 -0.44 10.73 -1.96
C ALA A 88 -1.62 10.13 -1.19
N ILE A 89 -2.11 8.96 -1.60
CA ILE A 89 -3.15 8.20 -0.91
C ILE A 89 -2.53 6.90 -0.44
N ILE A 90 -2.45 6.74 0.88
CA ILE A 90 -1.79 5.62 1.54
C ILE A 90 -2.86 4.68 2.09
N GLY A 91 -2.70 3.38 1.90
CA GLY A 91 -3.60 2.38 2.44
C GLY A 91 -4.97 2.34 1.75
N LEU A 92 -5.02 2.49 0.43
CA LEU A 92 -6.25 2.45 -0.37
C LEU A 92 -6.59 1.00 -0.77
N GLY A 93 -6.52 0.09 0.18
CA GLY A 93 -6.82 -1.32 0.00
C GLY A 93 -8.22 -1.71 0.50
N ALA A 94 -8.38 -3.00 0.78
CA ALA A 94 -9.59 -3.51 1.42
C ALA A 94 -9.60 -3.15 2.92
N SER A 95 -8.47 -3.36 3.62
CA SER A 95 -8.20 -2.91 5.00
C SER A 95 -6.68 -2.69 5.17
N PRO A 96 -6.26 -1.47 5.43
CA PRO A 96 -7.03 -0.22 5.44
C PRO A 96 -7.63 0.15 4.08
N GLY A 97 -8.56 1.09 4.08
CA GLY A 97 -9.20 1.63 2.88
C GLY A 97 -10.71 1.41 2.89
N ILE A 98 -11.24 0.40 2.20
CA ILE A 98 -12.69 0.15 2.09
C ILE A 98 -13.35 -0.03 3.46
N THR A 99 -12.72 -0.79 4.37
CA THR A 99 -13.24 -0.99 5.74
C THR A 99 -13.37 0.31 6.50
N ASN A 100 -12.42 1.23 6.34
CA ASN A 100 -12.45 2.54 6.97
C ASN A 100 -13.60 3.41 6.42
N LEU A 101 -13.78 3.41 5.09
CA LEU A 101 -14.86 4.16 4.44
C LEU A 101 -16.22 3.61 4.78
N LEU A 102 -16.38 2.29 4.87
CA LEU A 102 -17.61 1.64 5.31
C LEU A 102 -17.95 1.99 6.76
N ALA A 103 -16.94 1.96 7.66
CA ALA A 103 -17.11 2.37 9.04
C ALA A 103 -17.56 3.84 9.12
N LEU A 104 -16.89 4.74 8.40
CA LEU A 104 -17.23 6.15 8.36
C LEU A 104 -18.67 6.36 7.85
N LYS A 105 -19.05 5.67 6.77
CA LYS A 105 -20.42 5.73 6.23
C LYS A 105 -21.44 5.24 7.25
N ALA A 106 -21.18 4.12 7.93
CA ALA A 106 -22.08 3.61 8.97
C ALA A 106 -22.25 4.59 10.13
N MET A 107 -21.17 5.26 10.53
CA MET A 107 -21.22 6.28 11.59
C MET A 107 -22.13 7.46 11.24
N THR A 108 -22.25 7.83 9.97
CA THR A 108 -23.14 8.93 9.55
C THR A 108 -24.62 8.62 9.68
N GLU A 109 -24.98 7.34 9.84
CA GLU A 109 -26.37 6.88 9.98
C GLU A 109 -26.76 6.64 11.47
N LEU A 110 -25.87 6.96 12.42
CA LEU A 110 -26.05 6.70 13.85
C LEU A 110 -25.91 8.00 14.64
N ASP A 111 -26.71 8.17 15.68
CA ASP A 111 -26.64 9.34 16.57
C ASP A 111 -25.42 9.30 17.48
N GLU A 112 -25.00 8.11 17.90
CA GLU A 112 -23.85 7.90 18.78
C GLU A 112 -23.12 6.59 18.43
N VAL A 113 -21.79 6.62 18.41
CA VAL A 113 -20.95 5.45 18.15
C VAL A 113 -19.98 5.23 19.32
N ASN A 114 -20.19 4.14 20.03
CA ASN A 114 -19.34 3.76 21.17
C ASN A 114 -18.17 2.85 20.77
N LYS A 115 -18.37 2.02 19.77
CA LYS A 115 -17.36 1.05 19.30
C LYS A 115 -17.50 0.80 17.82
N ILE A 116 -16.35 0.56 17.15
CA ILE A 116 -16.27 0.17 15.76
C ILE A 116 -15.50 -1.16 15.71
N TYR A 117 -16.08 -2.15 15.05
CA TYR A 117 -15.43 -3.42 14.75
C TYR A 117 -15.36 -3.59 13.24
N THR A 118 -14.16 -3.87 12.74
CA THR A 118 -13.94 -4.29 11.36
C THR A 118 -13.49 -5.74 11.35
N GLY A 119 -13.99 -6.51 10.42
CA GLY A 119 -13.70 -7.93 10.33
C GLY A 119 -13.55 -8.38 8.89
N TRP A 120 -12.85 -9.50 8.72
CA TRP A 120 -12.60 -10.15 7.45
C TRP A 120 -13.12 -11.59 7.51
N ASP A 121 -13.72 -12.03 6.42
CA ASP A 121 -13.93 -13.45 6.17
C ASP A 121 -12.86 -13.93 5.18
N ILE A 122 -11.99 -14.81 5.63
CA ILE A 122 -10.97 -15.47 4.82
C ILE A 122 -11.34 -16.93 4.49
N SER A 123 -12.49 -17.41 4.97
CA SER A 123 -12.90 -18.80 4.80
C SER A 123 -13.32 -19.13 3.37
N SER A 124 -13.68 -18.11 2.58
CA SER A 124 -14.08 -18.24 1.18
C SER A 124 -12.90 -18.12 0.19
N ALA A 125 -11.68 -17.90 0.68
CA ALA A 125 -10.51 -17.88 -0.18
C ALA A 125 -10.25 -19.31 -0.72
N GLU A 126 -10.28 -19.45 -2.04
CA GLU A 126 -9.84 -20.69 -2.67
C GLU A 126 -8.32 -20.77 -2.56
N PRO A 127 -7.76 -21.96 -2.20
CA PRO A 127 -6.32 -22.15 -2.23
C PRO A 127 -5.79 -21.91 -3.65
N GLU A 128 -4.74 -21.14 -3.79
CA GLU A 128 -4.01 -21.09 -5.07
C GLU A 128 -3.53 -22.48 -5.41
N GLU A 129 -3.64 -22.88 -6.70
CA GLU A 129 -3.00 -24.11 -7.17
C GLU A 129 -1.53 -24.05 -6.78
N GLU A 130 -1.03 -25.13 -6.15
CA GLU A 130 0.34 -25.20 -5.66
C GLU A 130 1.31 -24.80 -6.78
N SER A 131 1.75 -23.55 -6.76
CA SER A 131 2.89 -23.16 -7.56
C SER A 131 4.09 -23.94 -7.01
N SER A 132 4.73 -24.72 -7.84
CA SER A 132 5.87 -25.57 -7.50
C SER A 132 7.13 -24.80 -7.04
N GLN A 133 6.99 -23.53 -6.70
CA GLN A 133 8.05 -22.70 -6.18
C GLN A 133 7.90 -22.55 -4.67
N SER A 134 8.82 -23.21 -3.96
CA SER A 134 9.00 -23.16 -2.50
C SER A 134 9.55 -21.82 -2.00
N ASP A 135 9.43 -20.75 -2.77
CA ASP A 135 10.00 -19.45 -2.42
C ASP A 135 9.06 -18.69 -1.50
N VAL A 136 9.60 -18.22 -0.37
CA VAL A 136 8.92 -17.35 0.58
C VAL A 136 8.50 -16.09 -0.16
N ASN A 137 7.21 -15.89 -0.36
CA ASN A 137 6.69 -14.73 -1.03
C ASN A 137 6.50 -13.54 -0.06
N ALA A 138 6.28 -12.35 -0.60
CA ALA A 138 6.12 -11.12 0.18
C ALA A 138 4.96 -11.20 1.20
N ALA A 139 3.87 -11.88 0.85
CA ALA A 139 2.72 -12.05 1.75
C ALA A 139 3.05 -12.95 2.96
N MET A 140 3.84 -14.01 2.76
CA MET A 140 4.32 -14.84 3.87
C MET A 140 5.25 -14.07 4.79
N VAL A 141 6.19 -13.29 4.24
CA VAL A 141 7.09 -12.43 5.03
C VAL A 141 6.27 -11.47 5.87
N HIS A 142 5.33 -10.77 5.24
CA HIS A 142 4.44 -9.83 5.92
C HIS A 142 3.61 -10.50 7.03
N GLY A 143 2.99 -11.65 6.74
CA GLY A 143 2.22 -12.41 7.73
C GLY A 143 3.05 -12.85 8.95
N ILE A 144 4.32 -13.22 8.75
CA ILE A 144 5.23 -13.55 9.85
C ILE A 144 5.56 -12.30 10.66
N GLU A 145 5.91 -11.20 10.02
CA GLU A 145 6.23 -9.93 10.69
C GLU A 145 5.06 -9.41 11.54
N GLN A 146 3.83 -9.56 11.07
CA GLN A 146 2.64 -9.18 11.84
C GLN A 146 2.40 -10.03 13.09
N MET A 147 2.95 -11.24 13.16
CA MET A 147 2.81 -12.16 14.29
C MET A 147 3.92 -11.99 15.35
N VAL A 148 4.97 -11.25 15.05
CA VAL A 148 6.13 -11.08 15.94
C VAL A 148 6.29 -9.63 16.38
N GLY A 149 6.76 -9.42 17.60
CA GLY A 149 7.06 -8.10 18.14
C GLY A 149 5.89 -7.41 18.83
N LYS A 150 6.01 -6.11 18.97
CA LYS A 150 5.00 -5.26 19.61
C LYS A 150 4.15 -4.59 18.56
N VAL A 151 2.86 -4.58 18.77
CA VAL A 151 1.89 -3.93 17.89
C VAL A 151 1.44 -2.62 18.52
N LYS A 152 1.45 -1.54 17.74
CA LYS A 152 0.93 -0.25 18.16
C LYS A 152 -0.60 -0.31 18.20
N VAL A 153 -1.18 -0.07 19.36
CA VAL A 153 -2.63 -0.07 19.57
C VAL A 153 -3.11 1.27 20.08
N PHE A 154 -4.37 1.63 19.82
CA PHE A 154 -4.99 2.86 20.29
C PHE A 154 -5.99 2.50 21.41
N ILE A 155 -5.61 2.75 22.66
CA ILE A 155 -6.42 2.43 23.83
C ILE A 155 -6.50 3.68 24.72
N ASN A 156 -7.70 3.98 25.24
CA ASN A 156 -7.95 5.13 26.11
C ASN A 156 -7.44 6.46 25.52
N ASN A 157 -7.73 6.70 24.25
CA ASN A 157 -7.33 7.89 23.49
C ASN A 157 -5.80 8.11 23.40
N LYS A 158 -5.01 7.05 23.51
CA LYS A 158 -3.54 7.12 23.39
C LYS A 158 -3.00 5.91 22.60
N PHE A 159 -1.97 6.17 21.82
CA PHE A 159 -1.19 5.08 21.24
C PHE A 159 -0.31 4.42 22.31
N GLN A 160 -0.29 3.09 22.31
CA GLN A 160 0.50 2.25 23.21
C GLN A 160 1.18 1.14 22.40
N MET A 161 2.38 0.68 22.85
CA MET A 161 3.13 -0.44 22.26
C MET A 161 2.90 -1.70 23.07
#